data_326a510414f94050c14707b5de5fe751
#
_entry.id   326a510414f94050c14707b5de5fe751
#
_cell.length_a   1.000
_cell.length_b   1.000
_cell.length_c   1.000
_cell.angle_alpha   90.00
_cell.angle_beta   90.00
_cell.angle_gamma   90.00
#
_symmetry.space_group_name_H-M   'P 1'
#
loop_
_entity.id
_entity.type
_entity.pdbx_description
1 polymer ?
#
loop_
_entity_poly.entity_id
_entity_poly.type
_entity_poly.pdbx_seq_one_letter_code
_entity_poly.pdbx_strand_id
1 'polypeptide(L)'
;MSDPNYSSRVLHAATGSKLTAKGWGQEAAIRMLHNNLDPAVAEHPEKLVVYGGTGKAARNWPSFDAIVKSLTNLNDDETLLVQSGKPVGVFQTHEWAPRVLIANSNLVGDWANWPEFRRLEHLGLTMYGQMTAGSWIYIGTQGILQGTYETFAAVAAKKFNGTLQGTLTLTGGCGGMGGAQPLAVTMNGGVCLIIDVDKTRLEKRIETRYLDEIADNLDDAIARVLKAKSDRRPLSVGLEGNAAELFPLLLAMDVPIDIVTDQTSAHDPFSYIPIGVDVHEAAQLAKDKPEDFTKRAKESMAKHVEAMVGFMDKGAEVFDYGNSIRDDARQGGFNRAFAFPGFVPAYIRPLFCEGKGPFRWVALSGDPKDIYRTDKAVLDLFPENEGLHRWITMAQEKVAFQGLPARICWLGYGERDKAGLAFNDLVAKGEVSAPIVIGRDHLDCGSVASPYRETESMLDGSDAIADWPLLNAMVNISSGASWVSLHHGGGVGMGRSIHSGQVSIADGTKLAAQKLARVLTNDPGMGVIRHADAGYNIAIDTAKERHVHVPMLDIE
;
A
#
# COMPACT_ATOMS: atom_id res chain seq x y z
N MET A 1 25.28 -23.99 11.30
CA MET A 1 24.87 -22.62 11.59
C MET A 1 23.37 -22.54 11.30
N SER A 2 22.59 -21.92 12.18
CA SER A 2 21.16 -21.71 11.90
C SER A 2 20.99 -20.80 10.68
N ASP A 3 19.98 -21.05 9.86
CA ASP A 3 19.67 -20.20 8.70
C ASP A 3 19.41 -18.76 9.17
N PRO A 4 20.19 -17.77 8.76
CA PRO A 4 20.00 -16.38 9.18
C PRO A 4 18.69 -15.76 8.66
N ASN A 5 18.02 -16.41 7.72
CA ASN A 5 16.77 -15.96 7.11
C ASN A 5 15.52 -16.56 7.76
N TYR A 6 15.68 -17.43 8.76
CA TYR A 6 14.56 -18.11 9.43
C TYR A 6 14.66 -18.02 10.96
N SER A 7 13.54 -17.79 11.62
CA SER A 7 13.43 -17.87 13.08
C SER A 7 12.01 -18.27 13.48
N SER A 8 11.88 -19.12 14.47
CA SER A 8 10.59 -19.49 15.07
C SER A 8 10.08 -18.47 16.11
N ARG A 9 10.74 -17.31 16.24
CA ARG A 9 10.28 -16.24 17.14
C ARG A 9 8.93 -15.71 16.72
N VAL A 10 8.03 -15.52 17.69
CA VAL A 10 6.77 -14.80 17.51
C VAL A 10 6.98 -13.40 18.05
N LEU A 11 6.70 -12.40 17.24
CA LEU A 11 6.89 -10.99 17.60
C LEU A 11 5.54 -10.29 17.76
N HIS A 12 5.42 -9.51 18.81
CA HIS A 12 4.33 -8.56 19.00
C HIS A 12 4.93 -7.20 19.38
N ALA A 13 4.31 -6.13 18.92
CA ALA A 13 4.71 -4.80 19.34
C ALA A 13 4.43 -4.59 20.84
N ALA A 14 5.35 -3.94 21.54
CA ALA A 14 5.08 -3.47 22.89
C ALA A 14 3.96 -2.42 22.87
N THR A 15 3.15 -2.36 23.92
CA THR A 15 2.00 -1.46 24.04
C THR A 15 2.08 -0.59 25.31
N GLY A 16 1.26 0.48 25.35
CA GLY A 16 1.20 1.39 26.49
C GLY A 16 2.26 2.48 26.47
N SER A 17 2.42 3.17 27.60
CA SER A 17 3.25 4.38 27.72
C SER A 17 4.68 4.13 28.19
N LYS A 18 5.08 2.87 28.45
CA LYS A 18 6.42 2.54 28.92
C LYS A 18 7.43 2.50 27.78
N LEU A 19 8.49 3.29 27.88
CA LEU A 19 9.62 3.28 26.96
C LEU A 19 10.58 2.11 27.25
N THR A 20 11.10 1.50 26.19
CA THR A 20 12.22 0.56 26.21
C THR A 20 13.47 1.16 25.55
N ALA A 21 13.29 2.21 24.74
CA ALA A 21 14.34 3.02 24.14
C ALA A 21 14.49 4.38 24.85
N LYS A 22 15.41 5.23 24.40
CA LYS A 22 15.72 6.51 25.05
C LYS A 22 14.68 7.60 24.75
N GLY A 23 13.94 7.49 23.66
CA GLY A 23 12.93 8.45 23.24
C GLY A 23 11.81 7.82 22.42
N TRP A 24 10.72 8.56 22.23
CA TRP A 24 9.57 8.08 21.46
C TRP A 24 9.87 7.90 19.97
N GLY A 25 10.84 8.64 19.42
CA GLY A 25 11.26 8.45 18.03
C GLY A 25 11.79 7.05 17.76
N GLN A 26 12.65 6.57 18.64
CA GLN A 26 13.27 5.25 18.60
C GLN A 26 12.27 4.15 18.96
N GLU A 27 11.52 4.36 20.05
CA GLU A 27 10.53 3.41 20.55
C GLU A 27 9.44 3.13 19.51
N ALA A 28 8.93 4.17 18.85
CA ALA A 28 7.93 4.03 17.80
C ALA A 28 8.46 3.21 16.62
N ALA A 29 9.69 3.45 16.20
CA ALA A 29 10.31 2.68 15.12
C ALA A 29 10.46 1.19 15.52
N ILE A 30 10.86 0.89 16.76
CA ILE A 30 10.91 -0.48 17.27
C ILE A 30 9.53 -1.13 17.27
N ARG A 31 8.51 -0.46 17.82
CA ARG A 31 7.15 -0.99 17.89
C ARG A 31 6.56 -1.24 16.51
N MET A 32 6.78 -0.31 15.59
CA MET A 32 6.29 -0.46 14.21
C MET A 32 7.03 -1.57 13.45
N LEU A 33 8.33 -1.75 13.66
CA LEU A 33 9.09 -2.86 13.11
C LEU A 33 8.57 -4.22 13.64
N HIS A 34 8.27 -4.31 14.95
CA HIS A 34 7.67 -5.51 15.54
C HIS A 34 6.24 -5.73 15.03
N ASN A 35 5.44 -4.67 14.92
CA ASN A 35 4.08 -4.75 14.40
C ASN A 35 4.03 -5.25 12.95
N ASN A 36 5.00 -4.87 12.12
CA ASN A 36 5.13 -5.38 10.76
C ASN A 36 5.30 -6.91 10.70
N LEU A 37 5.85 -7.50 11.76
CA LEU A 37 6.15 -8.93 11.86
C LEU A 37 5.22 -9.67 12.85
N ASP A 38 4.19 -8.98 13.35
CA ASP A 38 3.12 -9.62 14.11
C ASP A 38 2.42 -10.69 13.25
N PRO A 39 2.15 -11.90 13.75
CA PRO A 39 1.45 -12.94 12.99
C PRO A 39 0.06 -12.53 12.46
N ALA A 40 -0.59 -11.55 13.10
CA ALA A 40 -1.84 -10.99 12.61
C ALA A 40 -1.65 -10.06 11.39
N VAL A 41 -0.43 -9.58 11.15
CA VAL A 41 -0.07 -8.59 10.14
C VAL A 41 0.71 -9.20 8.98
N ALA A 42 1.79 -9.94 9.28
CA ALA A 42 2.72 -10.48 8.28
C ALA A 42 2.22 -11.76 7.62
N GLU A 43 2.63 -11.96 6.36
CA GLU A 43 2.37 -13.20 5.62
C GLU A 43 3.29 -14.35 6.07
N HIS A 44 4.61 -14.08 6.22
CA HIS A 44 5.63 -15.05 6.64
C HIS A 44 6.59 -14.41 7.66
N PRO A 45 6.14 -14.12 8.89
CA PRO A 45 6.96 -13.44 9.89
C PRO A 45 8.24 -14.20 10.24
N GLU A 46 8.24 -15.53 10.18
CA GLU A 46 9.41 -16.39 10.42
C GLU A 46 10.56 -16.15 9.41
N LYS A 47 10.24 -15.57 8.24
CA LYS A 47 11.17 -15.18 7.15
C LYS A 47 11.35 -13.68 7.02
N LEU A 48 10.80 -12.90 7.97
CA LEU A 48 10.76 -11.43 7.93
C LEU A 48 9.94 -10.87 6.77
N VAL A 49 9.10 -11.68 6.12
CA VAL A 49 8.25 -11.28 4.99
C VAL A 49 6.92 -10.75 5.52
N VAL A 50 6.64 -9.51 5.17
CA VAL A 50 5.45 -8.77 5.62
C VAL A 50 4.30 -8.95 4.66
N TYR A 51 4.49 -8.64 3.36
CA TYR A 51 3.47 -8.83 2.33
C TYR A 51 4.08 -8.86 0.92
N GLY A 52 3.26 -9.17 -0.08
CA GLY A 52 3.65 -9.12 -1.50
C GLY A 52 4.67 -10.19 -1.88
N GLY A 53 4.56 -11.37 -1.31
CA GLY A 53 5.37 -12.54 -1.60
C GLY A 53 6.78 -12.51 -1.00
N THR A 54 7.54 -11.44 -1.18
CA THR A 54 8.95 -11.32 -0.73
C THR A 54 9.31 -9.99 -0.05
N GLY A 55 8.33 -9.11 0.19
CA GLY A 55 8.56 -7.81 0.82
C GLY A 55 8.94 -7.92 2.30
N LYS A 56 10.18 -7.58 2.64
CA LYS A 56 10.78 -7.78 3.97
C LYS A 56 10.85 -6.51 4.80
N ALA A 57 10.75 -6.68 6.12
CA ALA A 57 10.98 -5.63 7.11
C ALA A 57 12.47 -5.44 7.46
N ALA A 58 13.27 -6.49 7.40
CA ALA A 58 14.71 -6.49 7.61
C ALA A 58 15.38 -7.52 6.71
N ARG A 59 16.68 -7.36 6.44
CA ARG A 59 17.43 -8.22 5.50
C ARG A 59 17.47 -9.69 5.94
N ASN A 60 17.78 -9.90 7.22
CA ASN A 60 17.84 -11.19 7.89
C ASN A 60 17.70 -10.99 9.40
N TRP A 61 17.58 -12.05 10.17
CA TRP A 61 17.40 -11.98 11.61
C TRP A 61 18.54 -11.31 12.37
N PRO A 62 19.83 -11.55 12.05
CA PRO A 62 20.92 -10.77 12.66
C PRO A 62 20.82 -9.25 12.40
N SER A 63 20.36 -8.86 11.21
CA SER A 63 20.12 -7.43 10.89
C SER A 63 18.95 -6.87 11.67
N PHE A 64 17.86 -7.63 11.81
CA PHE A 64 16.71 -7.26 12.66
C PHE A 64 17.16 -7.00 14.10
N ASP A 65 17.90 -7.93 14.72
CA ASP A 65 18.39 -7.79 16.09
C ASP A 65 19.32 -6.58 16.23
N ALA A 66 20.17 -6.34 15.25
CA ALA A 66 21.06 -5.18 15.23
C ALA A 66 20.30 -3.85 15.07
N ILE A 67 19.20 -3.80 14.27
CA ILE A 67 18.33 -2.62 14.17
C ILE A 67 17.70 -2.33 15.54
N VAL A 68 17.07 -3.33 16.16
CA VAL A 68 16.42 -3.16 17.47
C VAL A 68 17.43 -2.70 18.54
N LYS A 69 18.60 -3.35 18.59
CA LYS A 69 19.67 -2.94 19.52
C LYS A 69 20.15 -1.51 19.27
N SER A 70 20.33 -1.12 18.02
CA SER A 70 20.75 0.23 17.67
C SER A 70 19.72 1.26 18.09
N LEU A 71 18.43 1.04 17.77
CA LEU A 71 17.34 1.93 18.15
C LEU A 71 17.19 2.07 19.66
N THR A 72 17.33 0.97 20.41
CA THR A 72 17.26 0.99 21.89
C THR A 72 18.32 1.92 22.50
N ASN A 73 19.50 2.02 21.88
CA ASN A 73 20.62 2.80 22.37
C ASN A 73 20.81 4.17 21.71
N LEU A 74 20.06 4.46 20.64
CA LEU A 74 20.15 5.69 19.86
C LEU A 74 19.77 6.91 20.70
N ASN A 75 20.53 8.00 20.62
CA ASN A 75 20.19 9.28 21.25
C ASN A 75 19.23 10.10 20.36
N ASP A 76 18.61 11.13 20.96
CA ASP A 76 17.64 11.98 20.24
C ASP A 76 18.30 12.93 19.21
N ASP A 77 19.61 13.01 19.21
CA ASP A 77 20.44 13.79 18.29
C ASP A 77 21.30 12.90 17.35
N GLU A 78 20.98 11.60 17.27
CA GLU A 78 21.63 10.63 16.39
C GLU A 78 20.67 10.09 15.34
N THR A 79 21.23 9.66 14.21
CA THR A 79 20.47 9.04 13.10
C THR A 79 21.07 7.69 12.75
N LEU A 80 20.23 6.65 12.75
CA LEU A 80 20.55 5.31 12.27
C LEU A 80 20.37 5.23 10.75
N LEU A 81 21.37 4.73 10.04
CA LEU A 81 21.29 4.42 8.60
C LEU A 81 21.01 2.94 8.37
N VAL A 82 20.00 2.66 7.55
CA VAL A 82 19.58 1.30 7.18
C VAL A 82 19.62 1.14 5.66
N GLN A 83 20.52 0.28 5.19
CA GLN A 83 20.69 -0.04 3.78
C GLN A 83 20.09 -1.42 3.49
N SER A 84 19.03 -1.47 2.71
CA SER A 84 18.32 -2.71 2.34
C SER A 84 18.17 -3.63 3.55
N GLY A 85 17.52 -3.11 4.60
CA GLY A 85 17.20 -3.83 5.83
C GLY A 85 18.38 -4.20 6.74
N LYS A 86 19.57 -3.64 6.52
CA LYS A 86 20.76 -3.81 7.36
C LYS A 86 21.17 -2.49 7.98
N PRO A 87 21.34 -2.38 9.32
CA PRO A 87 21.89 -1.18 9.92
C PRO A 87 23.38 -1.07 9.56
N VAL A 88 23.78 0.07 9.02
CA VAL A 88 25.14 0.26 8.48
C VAL A 88 25.92 1.37 9.17
N GLY A 89 25.26 2.24 9.92
CA GLY A 89 25.94 3.30 10.65
C GLY A 89 25.00 4.12 11.53
N VAL A 90 25.56 4.77 12.53
CA VAL A 90 24.93 5.79 13.36
C VAL A 90 25.77 7.04 13.26
N PHE A 91 25.13 8.17 13.00
CA PHE A 91 25.81 9.47 12.93
C PHE A 91 25.20 10.46 13.90
N GLN A 92 26.05 11.32 14.43
CA GLN A 92 25.63 12.50 15.16
C GLN A 92 24.92 13.45 14.20
N THR A 93 23.72 13.85 14.56
CA THR A 93 22.88 14.79 13.81
C THR A 93 22.36 15.88 14.76
N HIS A 94 21.06 16.05 14.85
CA HIS A 94 20.42 16.99 15.77
C HIS A 94 18.95 16.56 16.03
N GLU A 95 18.31 17.14 17.03
CA GLU A 95 16.94 16.78 17.46
C GLU A 95 15.86 16.89 16.37
N TRP A 96 16.09 17.73 15.35
CA TRP A 96 15.18 17.88 14.20
C TRP A 96 15.36 16.80 13.14
N ALA A 97 16.53 16.16 13.09
CA ALA A 97 16.83 15.14 12.10
C ALA A 97 15.97 13.88 12.31
N PRO A 98 15.70 13.11 11.26
CA PRO A 98 15.11 11.78 11.39
C PRO A 98 15.95 10.86 12.30
N ARG A 99 15.29 10.04 13.10
CA ARG A 99 15.98 9.00 13.88
C ARG A 99 16.47 7.85 13.00
N VAL A 100 15.81 7.63 11.85
CA VAL A 100 16.19 6.58 10.90
C VAL A 100 16.10 7.08 9.47
N LEU A 101 17.11 6.76 8.68
CA LEU A 101 17.10 6.90 7.23
C LEU A 101 17.24 5.52 6.59
N ILE A 102 16.32 5.19 5.70
CA ILE A 102 16.23 3.87 5.06
C ILE A 102 16.35 4.02 3.55
N ALA A 103 17.19 3.21 2.93
CA ALA A 103 17.23 3.05 1.48
C ALA A 103 17.15 1.57 1.12
N ASN A 104 16.17 1.18 0.32
CA ASN A 104 15.91 -0.21 -0.02
C ASN A 104 16.01 -0.45 -1.52
N SER A 105 16.86 -1.41 -1.91
CA SER A 105 16.98 -1.98 -3.26
C SER A 105 17.13 -0.96 -4.41
N ASN A 106 17.64 0.24 -4.14
CA ASN A 106 17.88 1.24 -5.17
C ASN A 106 19.07 0.82 -6.04
N LEU A 107 18.79 0.40 -7.26
CA LEU A 107 19.77 -0.02 -8.27
C LEU A 107 19.93 1.07 -9.33
N VAL A 108 21.13 1.17 -9.89
CA VAL A 108 21.47 2.17 -10.92
C VAL A 108 20.97 1.68 -12.29
N GLY A 109 20.25 2.50 -13.00
CA GLY A 109 19.91 2.41 -14.43
C GLY A 109 19.77 0.99 -14.99
N ASP A 110 20.69 0.60 -15.83
CA ASP A 110 20.68 -0.69 -16.53
C ASP A 110 20.76 -1.92 -15.62
N TRP A 111 21.25 -1.76 -14.38
CA TRP A 111 21.24 -2.80 -13.35
C TRP A 111 19.92 -2.92 -12.59
N ALA A 112 18.98 -2.02 -12.82
CA ALA A 112 17.68 -2.01 -12.16
C ALA A 112 16.72 -3.03 -12.81
N ASN A 113 17.04 -4.32 -12.66
CA ASN A 113 16.28 -5.43 -13.21
C ASN A 113 16.26 -6.63 -12.24
N TRP A 114 15.30 -7.55 -12.44
CA TRP A 114 15.15 -8.71 -11.57
C TRP A 114 16.36 -9.66 -11.54
N PRO A 115 17.03 -10.01 -12.65
CA PRO A 115 18.22 -10.87 -12.62
C PRO A 115 19.32 -10.30 -11.72
N GLU A 116 19.66 -9.03 -11.86
CA GLU A 116 20.68 -8.40 -11.04
C GLU A 116 20.24 -8.27 -9.58
N PHE A 117 18.98 -7.87 -9.33
CA PHE A 117 18.45 -7.83 -7.97
C PHE A 117 18.59 -9.19 -7.26
N ARG A 118 18.18 -10.29 -7.90
CA ARG A 118 18.28 -11.64 -7.34
C ARG A 118 19.72 -12.09 -7.09
N ARG A 119 20.62 -11.73 -8.01
CA ARG A 119 22.06 -11.97 -7.82
C ARG A 119 22.59 -11.28 -6.55
N LEU A 120 22.23 -10.01 -6.36
CA LEU A 120 22.64 -9.23 -5.19
C LEU A 120 21.96 -9.72 -3.90
N GLU A 121 20.71 -10.11 -3.97
CA GLU A 121 19.98 -10.70 -2.85
C GLU A 121 20.60 -12.04 -2.41
N HIS A 122 20.95 -12.90 -3.35
CA HIS A 122 21.66 -14.16 -3.08
C HIS A 122 23.02 -13.93 -2.40
N LEU A 123 23.74 -12.88 -2.77
CA LEU A 123 24.98 -12.46 -2.12
C LEU A 123 24.76 -11.80 -0.74
N GLY A 124 23.52 -11.61 -0.31
CA GLY A 124 23.18 -10.97 0.96
C GLY A 124 23.44 -9.45 0.97
N LEU A 125 23.49 -8.79 -0.20
CA LEU A 125 23.82 -7.37 -0.35
C LEU A 125 22.58 -6.46 -0.38
N THR A 126 21.42 -7.02 -0.71
CA THR A 126 20.13 -6.31 -0.78
C THR A 126 19.01 -7.16 -0.24
N MET A 127 17.82 -6.57 -0.13
CA MET A 127 16.56 -7.24 0.12
C MET A 127 15.44 -6.50 -0.62
N TYR A 128 14.33 -7.18 -0.90
CA TYR A 128 13.14 -6.51 -1.40
C TYR A 128 12.39 -5.84 -0.24
N GLY A 129 12.75 -4.59 0.04
CA GLY A 129 12.11 -3.76 1.06
C GLY A 129 10.88 -3.06 0.48
N GLN A 130 9.86 -3.83 0.13
CA GLN A 130 8.67 -3.33 -0.55
C GLN A 130 7.93 -2.30 0.31
N MET A 131 7.90 -1.04 -0.18
CA MET A 131 7.06 0.05 0.31
C MET A 131 6.95 0.09 1.86
N THR A 132 5.74 0.01 2.38
CA THR A 132 5.44 0.09 3.83
C THR A 132 6.00 -1.08 4.65
N ALA A 133 6.31 -2.22 4.03
CA ALA A 133 7.02 -3.31 4.69
C ALA A 133 8.45 -2.89 5.06
N GLY A 134 9.21 -2.37 4.11
CA GLY A 134 10.60 -1.95 4.31
C GLY A 134 10.76 -0.63 5.06
N SER A 135 9.71 0.15 5.21
CA SER A 135 9.69 1.41 5.99
C SER A 135 8.95 1.30 7.33
N TRP A 136 8.54 0.11 7.72
CA TRP A 136 7.92 -0.18 9.02
C TRP A 136 6.66 0.64 9.32
N ILE A 137 5.80 0.82 8.34
CA ILE A 137 4.52 1.54 8.46
C ILE A 137 3.33 0.75 7.90
N TYR A 138 3.53 -0.53 7.60
CA TYR A 138 2.45 -1.41 7.20
C TYR A 138 1.52 -1.69 8.38
N ILE A 139 0.22 -1.54 8.18
CA ILE A 139 -0.83 -1.66 9.21
C ILE A 139 -1.84 -2.77 8.89
N GLY A 140 -1.41 -3.76 8.11
CA GLY A 140 -2.30 -4.83 7.64
C GLY A 140 -3.13 -4.42 6.41
N THR A 141 -4.07 -5.27 6.05
CA THR A 141 -4.94 -5.10 4.87
C THR A 141 -5.76 -3.81 4.91
N GLN A 142 -6.08 -3.28 6.10
CA GLN A 142 -6.77 -2.00 6.23
C GLN A 142 -5.98 -0.82 5.63
N GLY A 143 -4.66 -0.93 5.52
CA GLY A 143 -3.80 0.12 4.97
C GLY A 143 -4.07 0.46 3.51
N ILE A 144 -4.67 -0.46 2.75
CA ILE A 144 -5.08 -0.24 1.36
C ILE A 144 -6.61 -0.13 1.23
N LEU A 145 -7.36 -0.59 2.23
CA LEU A 145 -8.82 -0.72 2.12
C LEU A 145 -9.51 0.58 1.75
N GLN A 146 -9.13 1.70 2.36
CA GLN A 146 -9.79 2.96 2.09
C GLN A 146 -9.52 3.47 0.67
N GLY A 147 -8.28 3.37 0.18
CA GLY A 147 -7.98 3.71 -1.22
C GLY A 147 -8.74 2.83 -2.21
N THR A 148 -8.91 1.55 -1.89
CA THR A 148 -9.71 0.61 -2.67
C THR A 148 -11.19 0.99 -2.62
N TYR A 149 -11.70 1.32 -1.44
CA TYR A 149 -13.06 1.81 -1.26
C TYR A 149 -13.33 3.07 -2.08
N GLU A 150 -12.45 4.08 -2.02
CA GLU A 150 -12.57 5.32 -2.79
C GLU A 150 -12.50 5.08 -4.30
N THR A 151 -11.65 4.16 -4.75
CA THR A 151 -11.60 3.77 -6.16
C THR A 151 -12.94 3.21 -6.62
N PHE A 152 -13.51 2.25 -5.89
CA PHE A 152 -14.83 1.69 -6.22
C PHE A 152 -15.97 2.71 -6.05
N ALA A 153 -15.88 3.63 -5.11
CA ALA A 153 -16.82 4.74 -4.99
C ALA A 153 -16.75 5.68 -6.21
N ALA A 154 -15.54 5.97 -6.72
CA ALA A 154 -15.35 6.75 -7.93
C ALA A 154 -15.86 6.01 -9.19
N VAL A 155 -15.64 4.68 -9.28
CA VAL A 155 -16.25 3.83 -10.32
C VAL A 155 -17.77 3.90 -10.24
N ALA A 156 -18.34 3.74 -9.05
CA ALA A 156 -19.79 3.83 -8.84
C ALA A 156 -20.36 5.18 -9.28
N ALA A 157 -19.72 6.27 -8.87
CA ALA A 157 -20.15 7.62 -9.24
C ALA A 157 -20.08 7.86 -10.76
N LYS A 158 -19.01 7.41 -11.42
CA LYS A 158 -18.76 7.66 -12.84
C LYS A 158 -19.60 6.76 -13.76
N LYS A 159 -19.89 5.51 -13.35
CA LYS A 159 -20.44 4.47 -14.23
C LYS A 159 -21.78 3.86 -13.76
N PHE A 160 -22.10 3.93 -12.48
CA PHE A 160 -23.21 3.17 -11.89
C PHE A 160 -24.12 4.02 -10.99
N ASN A 161 -24.30 5.31 -11.31
CA ASN A 161 -25.21 6.23 -10.61
C ASN A 161 -24.95 6.34 -9.09
N GLY A 162 -23.68 6.25 -8.67
CA GLY A 162 -23.25 6.46 -7.29
C GLY A 162 -23.31 5.24 -6.38
N THR A 163 -23.65 4.05 -6.88
CA THR A 163 -23.69 2.81 -6.08
C THR A 163 -23.30 1.60 -6.93
N LEU A 164 -22.66 0.60 -6.31
CA LEU A 164 -22.40 -0.70 -6.95
C LEU A 164 -23.52 -1.70 -6.71
N GLN A 165 -24.65 -1.28 -6.16
CA GLN A 165 -25.78 -2.18 -5.87
C GLN A 165 -26.33 -2.83 -7.16
N GLY A 166 -26.32 -4.17 -7.19
CA GLY A 166 -26.74 -4.95 -8.37
C GLY A 166 -25.65 -5.09 -9.43
N THR A 167 -24.40 -4.75 -9.14
CA THR A 167 -23.23 -5.03 -9.99
C THR A 167 -22.44 -6.21 -9.46
N LEU A 168 -21.70 -6.88 -10.35
CA LEU A 168 -20.75 -7.95 -10.05
C LEU A 168 -19.34 -7.52 -10.46
N THR A 169 -18.45 -7.50 -9.49
CA THR A 169 -17.01 -7.28 -9.68
C THR A 169 -16.27 -8.60 -9.69
N LEU A 170 -15.43 -8.84 -10.69
CA LEU A 170 -14.47 -9.94 -10.75
C LEU A 170 -13.06 -9.40 -10.50
N THR A 171 -12.32 -10.06 -9.60
CA THR A 171 -10.92 -9.71 -9.33
C THR A 171 -10.07 -10.93 -8.99
N GLY A 172 -8.75 -10.80 -9.10
CA GLY A 172 -7.76 -11.82 -8.74
C GLY A 172 -6.83 -11.34 -7.64
N GLY A 173 -6.37 -12.29 -6.80
CA GLY A 173 -5.41 -12.05 -5.73
C GLY A 173 -6.03 -11.60 -4.40
N CYS A 174 -5.98 -12.46 -3.39
CA CYS A 174 -6.55 -12.26 -2.05
C CYS A 174 -5.50 -12.20 -0.92
N GLY A 175 -4.27 -11.81 -1.27
CA GLY A 175 -3.18 -11.61 -0.31
C GLY A 175 -3.36 -10.36 0.56
N GLY A 176 -2.26 -9.89 1.19
CA GLY A 176 -2.27 -8.74 2.11
C GLY A 176 -2.88 -7.48 1.52
N MET A 177 -2.63 -7.22 0.24
CA MET A 177 -3.14 -6.03 -0.47
C MET A 177 -4.45 -6.33 -1.20
N GLY A 178 -4.49 -7.34 -2.08
CA GLY A 178 -5.68 -7.69 -2.88
C GLY A 178 -6.88 -8.11 -2.04
N GLY A 179 -6.63 -8.66 -0.86
CA GLY A 179 -7.67 -9.05 0.09
C GLY A 179 -8.53 -7.90 0.62
N ALA A 180 -8.20 -6.64 0.34
CA ALA A 180 -9.06 -5.50 0.64
C ALA A 180 -10.23 -5.33 -0.34
N GLN A 181 -10.11 -5.86 -1.55
CA GLN A 181 -11.09 -5.62 -2.61
C GLN A 181 -12.50 -6.16 -2.28
N PRO A 182 -12.67 -7.38 -1.75
CA PRO A 182 -14.01 -7.91 -1.44
C PRO A 182 -14.80 -7.00 -0.50
N LEU A 183 -14.16 -6.56 0.60
CA LEU A 183 -14.81 -5.66 1.56
C LEU A 183 -15.07 -4.28 0.93
N ALA A 184 -14.15 -3.73 0.15
CA ALA A 184 -14.34 -2.43 -0.50
C ALA A 184 -15.51 -2.43 -1.47
N VAL A 185 -15.70 -3.51 -2.24
CA VAL A 185 -16.84 -3.68 -3.16
C VAL A 185 -18.15 -3.77 -2.37
N THR A 186 -18.20 -4.60 -1.31
CA THR A 186 -19.43 -4.77 -0.52
C THR A 186 -19.78 -3.52 0.29
N MET A 187 -18.79 -2.75 0.76
CA MET A 187 -19.02 -1.44 1.39
C MET A 187 -19.62 -0.40 0.41
N ASN A 188 -19.39 -0.56 -0.90
CA ASN A 188 -20.02 0.23 -1.96
C ASN A 188 -21.35 -0.37 -2.47
N GLY A 189 -21.84 -1.45 -1.83
CA GLY A 189 -23.11 -2.09 -2.13
C GLY A 189 -23.07 -3.18 -3.21
N GLY A 190 -21.88 -3.48 -3.75
CA GLY A 190 -21.67 -4.43 -4.86
C GLY A 190 -21.52 -5.88 -4.43
N VAL A 191 -21.46 -6.76 -5.44
CA VAL A 191 -21.10 -8.17 -5.30
C VAL A 191 -19.68 -8.37 -5.84
N CYS A 192 -18.85 -9.15 -5.13
CA CYS A 192 -17.48 -9.45 -5.52
C CYS A 192 -17.26 -10.95 -5.66
N LEU A 193 -16.67 -11.36 -6.77
CA LEU A 193 -16.03 -12.67 -6.94
C LEU A 193 -14.52 -12.46 -6.97
N ILE A 194 -13.82 -13.00 -5.97
CA ILE A 194 -12.36 -12.94 -5.89
C ILE A 194 -11.75 -14.32 -6.04
N ILE A 195 -10.73 -14.43 -6.88
CA ILE A 195 -10.03 -15.68 -7.18
C ILE A 195 -8.62 -15.62 -6.61
N ASP A 196 -8.20 -16.65 -5.86
CA ASP A 196 -6.82 -16.82 -5.41
C ASP A 196 -6.39 -18.28 -5.53
N VAL A 197 -5.13 -18.50 -5.90
CA VAL A 197 -4.53 -19.84 -6.03
C VAL A 197 -4.28 -20.54 -4.69
N ASP A 198 -4.30 -19.78 -3.59
CA ASP A 198 -4.00 -20.24 -2.25
C ASP A 198 -5.21 -20.06 -1.33
N LYS A 199 -5.87 -21.18 -1.00
CA LYS A 199 -7.03 -21.20 -0.14
C LYS A 199 -6.77 -20.58 1.24
N THR A 200 -5.56 -20.72 1.77
CA THR A 200 -5.21 -20.16 3.09
C THR A 200 -5.32 -18.64 3.14
N ARG A 201 -5.11 -17.97 2.00
CA ARG A 201 -5.31 -16.52 1.88
C ARG A 201 -6.80 -16.16 1.93
N LEU A 202 -7.66 -16.94 1.29
CA LEU A 202 -9.11 -16.75 1.37
C LEU A 202 -9.61 -16.97 2.80
N GLU A 203 -9.17 -18.05 3.46
CA GLU A 203 -9.50 -18.35 4.85
C GLU A 203 -9.07 -17.23 5.79
N LYS A 204 -7.87 -16.68 5.59
CA LYS A 204 -7.36 -15.52 6.35
C LYS A 204 -8.27 -14.28 6.19
N ARG A 205 -8.86 -14.07 5.01
CA ARG A 205 -9.79 -12.95 4.79
C ARG A 205 -11.16 -13.19 5.44
N ILE A 206 -11.63 -14.42 5.54
CA ILE A 206 -12.80 -14.77 6.38
C ILE A 206 -12.51 -14.43 7.85
N GLU A 207 -11.40 -14.93 8.41
CA GLU A 207 -11.02 -14.67 9.81
C GLU A 207 -10.94 -13.16 10.12
N THR A 208 -10.38 -12.38 9.20
CA THR A 208 -10.20 -10.93 9.36
C THR A 208 -11.40 -10.11 8.89
N ARG A 209 -12.49 -10.75 8.46
CA ARG A 209 -13.76 -10.15 8.03
C ARG A 209 -13.65 -9.28 6.78
N TYR A 210 -12.75 -9.61 5.86
CA TYR A 210 -12.61 -8.96 4.56
C TYR A 210 -13.34 -9.71 3.44
N LEU A 211 -13.68 -10.97 3.65
CA LEU A 211 -14.40 -11.84 2.74
C LEU A 211 -15.57 -12.47 3.49
N ASP A 212 -16.73 -12.57 2.83
CA ASP A 212 -17.96 -13.11 3.46
C ASP A 212 -18.02 -14.64 3.37
N GLU A 213 -17.77 -15.22 2.19
CA GLU A 213 -17.93 -16.63 1.93
C GLU A 213 -16.83 -17.18 1.01
N ILE A 214 -16.58 -18.50 1.08
CA ILE A 214 -15.74 -19.24 0.12
C ILE A 214 -16.63 -20.26 -0.59
N ALA A 215 -16.58 -20.30 -1.91
CA ALA A 215 -17.31 -21.26 -2.73
C ALA A 215 -16.54 -22.59 -2.86
N ASP A 216 -17.29 -23.69 -2.99
CA ASP A 216 -16.72 -25.01 -3.12
C ASP A 216 -16.13 -25.28 -4.54
N ASN A 217 -16.69 -24.64 -5.56
CA ASN A 217 -16.28 -24.76 -6.97
C ASN A 217 -16.84 -23.59 -7.79
N LEU A 218 -16.50 -23.55 -9.09
CA LEU A 218 -16.88 -22.47 -9.99
C LEU A 218 -18.39 -22.32 -10.16
N ASP A 219 -19.13 -23.44 -10.30
CA ASP A 219 -20.59 -23.40 -10.46
C ASP A 219 -21.29 -22.86 -9.22
N ASP A 220 -20.83 -23.25 -8.03
CA ASP A 220 -21.31 -22.74 -6.75
C ASP A 220 -21.02 -21.24 -6.61
N ALA A 221 -19.78 -20.81 -6.96
CA ALA A 221 -19.41 -19.40 -6.94
C ALA A 221 -20.32 -18.56 -7.85
N ILE A 222 -20.53 -18.98 -9.09
CA ILE A 222 -21.40 -18.31 -10.07
C ILE A 222 -22.83 -18.24 -9.55
N ALA A 223 -23.39 -19.33 -9.01
CA ALA A 223 -24.75 -19.36 -8.49
C ALA A 223 -24.95 -18.36 -7.34
N ARG A 224 -24.01 -18.31 -6.39
CA ARG A 224 -24.05 -17.39 -5.23
C ARG A 224 -23.97 -15.93 -5.68
N VAL A 225 -22.98 -15.57 -6.53
CA VAL A 225 -22.79 -14.17 -6.93
C VAL A 225 -23.91 -13.67 -7.84
N LEU A 226 -24.45 -14.50 -8.74
CA LEU A 226 -25.58 -14.11 -9.59
C LEU A 226 -26.87 -13.95 -8.80
N LYS A 227 -27.12 -14.82 -7.81
CA LYS A 227 -28.24 -14.66 -6.90
C LYS A 227 -28.11 -13.35 -6.10
N ALA A 228 -26.95 -13.08 -5.49
CA ALA A 228 -26.72 -11.86 -4.73
C ALA A 228 -26.87 -10.59 -5.63
N LYS A 229 -26.36 -10.62 -6.87
CA LYS A 229 -26.52 -9.56 -7.86
C LYS A 229 -28.00 -9.31 -8.17
N SER A 230 -28.78 -10.38 -8.43
CA SER A 230 -30.22 -10.29 -8.70
C SER A 230 -31.00 -9.75 -7.50
N ASP A 231 -30.66 -10.19 -6.30
CA ASP A 231 -31.26 -9.75 -5.03
C ASP A 231 -30.79 -8.34 -4.63
N ARG A 232 -29.85 -7.74 -5.37
CA ARG A 232 -29.19 -6.46 -5.08
C ARG A 232 -28.58 -6.41 -3.66
N ARG A 233 -28.11 -7.55 -3.16
CA ARG A 233 -27.54 -7.75 -1.83
C ARG A 233 -26.01 -7.75 -1.93
N PRO A 234 -25.30 -6.91 -1.17
CA PRO A 234 -23.85 -6.97 -1.11
C PRO A 234 -23.39 -8.36 -0.64
N LEU A 235 -22.41 -8.93 -1.35
CA LEU A 235 -21.81 -10.22 -1.00
C LEU A 235 -20.44 -10.34 -1.63
N SER A 236 -19.47 -10.83 -0.90
CA SER A 236 -18.18 -11.23 -1.43
C SER A 236 -17.97 -12.74 -1.34
N VAL A 237 -17.58 -13.35 -2.45
CA VAL A 237 -17.33 -14.79 -2.57
C VAL A 237 -15.90 -15.02 -3.06
N GLY A 238 -15.14 -15.80 -2.31
CA GLY A 238 -13.81 -16.29 -2.68
C GLY A 238 -13.91 -17.63 -3.41
N LEU A 239 -13.07 -17.80 -4.42
CA LEU A 239 -12.93 -19.07 -5.13
C LEU A 239 -11.44 -19.43 -5.24
N GLU A 240 -11.08 -20.63 -4.78
CA GLU A 240 -9.75 -21.17 -4.99
C GLU A 240 -9.54 -21.54 -6.46
N GLY A 241 -8.47 -21.01 -7.07
CA GLY A 241 -8.12 -21.31 -8.44
C GLY A 241 -7.17 -20.31 -9.07
N ASN A 242 -6.74 -20.60 -10.29
CA ASN A 242 -5.85 -19.71 -11.03
C ASN A 242 -6.67 -18.71 -11.88
N ALA A 243 -6.47 -17.42 -11.63
CA ALA A 243 -7.17 -16.37 -12.35
C ALA A 243 -6.93 -16.42 -13.87
N ALA A 244 -5.72 -16.81 -14.30
CA ALA A 244 -5.41 -16.97 -15.73
C ALA A 244 -6.17 -18.14 -16.39
N GLU A 245 -6.74 -19.05 -15.62
CA GLU A 245 -7.61 -20.13 -16.12
C GLU A 245 -9.09 -19.76 -15.97
N LEU A 246 -9.48 -19.19 -14.82
CA LEU A 246 -10.87 -18.96 -14.49
C LEU A 246 -11.46 -17.70 -15.16
N PHE A 247 -10.69 -16.64 -15.37
CA PHE A 247 -11.20 -15.46 -16.09
C PHE A 247 -11.59 -15.80 -17.54
N PRO A 248 -10.78 -16.52 -18.33
CA PRO A 248 -11.20 -16.98 -19.66
C PRO A 248 -12.44 -17.89 -19.64
N LEU A 249 -12.57 -18.77 -18.64
CA LEU A 249 -13.76 -19.63 -18.49
C LEU A 249 -15.02 -18.81 -18.20
N LEU A 250 -14.95 -17.88 -17.25
CA LEU A 250 -16.08 -16.98 -16.93
C LEU A 250 -16.49 -16.13 -18.13
N LEU A 251 -15.52 -15.67 -18.94
CA LEU A 251 -15.77 -14.93 -20.17
C LEU A 251 -16.46 -15.80 -21.23
N ALA A 252 -16.01 -17.04 -21.40
CA ALA A 252 -16.59 -18.01 -22.34
C ALA A 252 -18.01 -18.48 -21.93
N MET A 253 -18.28 -18.56 -20.62
CA MET A 253 -19.61 -18.86 -20.05
C MET A 253 -20.57 -17.68 -20.11
N ASP A 254 -20.13 -16.52 -20.61
CA ASP A 254 -20.92 -15.29 -20.70
C ASP A 254 -21.50 -14.80 -19.37
N VAL A 255 -20.75 -14.99 -18.28
CA VAL A 255 -21.17 -14.53 -16.95
C VAL A 255 -21.26 -13.00 -16.97
N PRO A 256 -22.41 -12.41 -16.52
CA PRO A 256 -22.64 -10.96 -16.63
C PRO A 256 -21.87 -10.17 -15.59
N ILE A 257 -20.56 -9.99 -15.82
CA ILE A 257 -19.64 -9.23 -14.97
C ILE A 257 -19.65 -7.77 -15.41
N ASP A 258 -19.79 -6.85 -14.46
CA ASP A 258 -19.89 -5.42 -14.72
C ASP A 258 -18.55 -4.69 -14.53
N ILE A 259 -17.69 -5.20 -13.62
CA ILE A 259 -16.39 -4.60 -13.30
C ILE A 259 -15.35 -5.71 -13.23
N VAL A 260 -14.18 -5.48 -13.84
CA VAL A 260 -13.04 -6.40 -13.77
C VAL A 260 -11.78 -5.65 -13.37
N THR A 261 -11.06 -6.19 -12.41
CA THR A 261 -9.75 -5.68 -12.01
C THR A 261 -8.83 -6.82 -11.56
N ASP A 262 -7.59 -6.51 -11.17
CA ASP A 262 -6.63 -7.49 -10.71
C ASP A 262 -5.67 -6.92 -9.68
N GLN A 263 -5.36 -7.72 -8.67
CA GLN A 263 -4.32 -7.44 -7.70
C GLN A 263 -3.54 -8.73 -7.32
N THR A 264 -3.37 -9.63 -8.28
CA THR A 264 -2.47 -10.78 -8.14
C THR A 264 -1.03 -10.32 -7.90
N SER A 265 -0.16 -11.21 -7.44
CA SER A 265 1.25 -10.90 -7.15
C SER A 265 2.10 -10.73 -8.42
N ALA A 266 1.58 -10.02 -9.42
CA ALA A 266 2.20 -9.81 -10.74
C ALA A 266 3.31 -8.74 -10.76
N HIS A 267 3.74 -8.22 -9.61
CA HIS A 267 4.90 -7.32 -9.49
C HIS A 267 6.24 -8.04 -9.66
N ASP A 268 6.29 -9.34 -9.38
CA ASP A 268 7.40 -10.23 -9.61
C ASP A 268 6.91 -11.50 -10.32
N PRO A 269 7.42 -11.84 -11.52
CA PRO A 269 7.04 -13.05 -12.22
C PRO A 269 7.20 -14.34 -11.40
N PHE A 270 8.10 -14.37 -10.39
CA PHE A 270 8.23 -15.52 -9.50
C PHE A 270 7.12 -15.63 -8.45
N SER A 271 6.38 -14.56 -8.24
CA SER A 271 5.24 -14.53 -7.31
C SER A 271 3.90 -14.81 -8.00
N TYR A 272 3.84 -14.77 -9.33
CA TYR A 272 2.65 -15.10 -10.11
C TYR A 272 2.67 -16.60 -10.48
N ILE A 273 1.67 -17.34 -10.04
CA ILE A 273 1.60 -18.80 -10.26
C ILE A 273 1.16 -19.09 -11.70
N PRO A 274 2.01 -19.74 -12.53
CA PRO A 274 1.64 -20.07 -13.90
C PRO A 274 0.51 -21.10 -13.98
N ILE A 275 -0.22 -21.10 -15.08
CA ILE A 275 -1.22 -22.12 -15.42
C ILE A 275 -0.61 -23.52 -15.28
N GLY A 276 -1.33 -24.44 -14.61
CA GLY A 276 -0.93 -25.83 -14.42
C GLY A 276 0.28 -26.01 -13.47
N VAL A 277 0.58 -25.03 -12.62
CA VAL A 277 1.59 -25.15 -11.55
C VAL A 277 0.88 -25.14 -10.20
N ASP A 278 1.19 -26.10 -9.36
CA ASP A 278 0.72 -26.14 -7.98
C ASP A 278 1.39 -25.04 -7.15
N VAL A 279 0.61 -24.34 -6.31
CA VAL A 279 1.11 -23.20 -5.50
C VAL A 279 2.24 -23.64 -4.54
N HIS A 280 2.20 -24.87 -4.03
CA HIS A 280 3.21 -25.38 -3.11
C HIS A 280 4.51 -25.80 -3.81
N GLU A 281 4.46 -26.12 -5.10
CA GLU A 281 5.62 -26.49 -5.91
C GLU A 281 6.25 -25.28 -6.62
N ALA A 282 5.51 -24.19 -6.74
CA ALA A 282 5.89 -23.00 -7.52
C ALA A 282 7.25 -22.44 -7.10
N ALA A 283 7.49 -22.28 -5.80
CA ALA A 283 8.73 -21.71 -5.28
C ALA A 283 9.96 -22.57 -5.61
N GLN A 284 9.83 -23.91 -5.56
CA GLN A 284 10.90 -24.82 -5.94
C GLN A 284 11.12 -24.80 -7.45
N LEU A 285 10.05 -24.80 -8.24
CA LEU A 285 10.14 -24.75 -9.70
C LEU A 285 10.79 -23.44 -10.18
N ALA A 286 10.43 -22.29 -9.57
CA ALA A 286 11.05 -21.01 -9.86
C ALA A 286 12.56 -21.00 -9.57
N LYS A 287 12.98 -21.69 -8.52
CA LYS A 287 14.40 -21.83 -8.16
C LYS A 287 15.16 -22.76 -9.13
N ASP A 288 14.56 -23.90 -9.49
CA ASP A 288 15.21 -24.92 -10.32
C ASP A 288 15.24 -24.53 -11.80
N LYS A 289 14.20 -23.83 -12.28
CA LYS A 289 14.02 -23.46 -13.68
C LYS A 289 13.54 -22.01 -13.82
N PRO A 290 14.34 -21.01 -13.40
CA PRO A 290 13.92 -19.63 -13.30
C PRO A 290 13.45 -19.00 -14.63
N GLU A 291 14.14 -19.31 -15.73
CA GLU A 291 13.79 -18.78 -17.05
C GLU A 291 12.48 -19.37 -17.57
N ASP A 292 12.31 -20.69 -17.45
CA ASP A 292 11.09 -21.38 -17.85
C ASP A 292 9.89 -20.92 -17.00
N PHE A 293 10.07 -20.81 -15.70
CA PHE A 293 9.03 -20.32 -14.79
C PHE A 293 8.60 -18.89 -15.16
N THR A 294 9.56 -17.98 -15.36
CA THR A 294 9.30 -16.58 -15.75
C THR A 294 8.54 -16.52 -17.08
N LYS A 295 8.93 -17.31 -18.06
CA LYS A 295 8.25 -17.37 -19.35
C LYS A 295 6.80 -17.84 -19.19
N ARG A 296 6.57 -18.95 -18.49
CA ARG A 296 5.23 -19.50 -18.23
C ARG A 296 4.35 -18.54 -17.42
N ALA A 297 4.94 -17.83 -16.44
CA ALA A 297 4.21 -16.81 -15.69
C ALA A 297 3.71 -15.68 -16.61
N LYS A 298 4.57 -15.14 -17.47
CA LYS A 298 4.21 -14.10 -18.42
C LYS A 298 3.17 -14.56 -19.47
N GLU A 299 3.30 -15.78 -19.98
CA GLU A 299 2.30 -16.37 -20.87
C GLU A 299 0.94 -16.56 -20.18
N SER A 300 0.94 -16.88 -18.88
CA SER A 300 -0.28 -16.97 -18.07
C SER A 300 -0.90 -15.59 -17.82
N MET A 301 -0.07 -14.59 -17.50
CA MET A 301 -0.53 -13.20 -17.38
C MET A 301 -1.11 -12.68 -18.70
N ALA A 302 -0.55 -13.08 -19.85
CA ALA A 302 -1.09 -12.73 -21.16
C ALA A 302 -2.53 -13.25 -21.33
N LYS A 303 -2.81 -14.50 -20.98
CA LYS A 303 -4.17 -15.08 -21.03
C LYS A 303 -5.13 -14.41 -20.03
N HIS A 304 -4.64 -14.10 -18.83
CA HIS A 304 -5.43 -13.39 -17.83
C HIS A 304 -5.86 -12.01 -18.34
N VAL A 305 -4.91 -11.20 -18.82
CA VAL A 305 -5.19 -9.85 -19.34
C VAL A 305 -6.00 -9.90 -20.62
N GLU A 306 -5.79 -10.90 -21.49
CA GLU A 306 -6.64 -11.11 -22.68
C GLU A 306 -8.11 -11.30 -22.29
N ALA A 307 -8.38 -12.08 -21.22
CA ALA A 307 -9.73 -12.25 -20.71
C ALA A 307 -10.29 -10.94 -20.11
N MET A 308 -9.46 -10.16 -19.39
CA MET A 308 -9.87 -8.83 -18.89
C MET A 308 -10.28 -7.91 -20.05
N VAL A 309 -9.48 -7.87 -21.12
CA VAL A 309 -9.83 -7.10 -22.33
C VAL A 309 -11.08 -7.66 -23.01
N GLY A 310 -11.29 -8.98 -23.00
CA GLY A 310 -12.51 -9.60 -23.51
C GLY A 310 -13.77 -9.16 -22.75
N PHE A 311 -13.71 -9.02 -21.44
CA PHE A 311 -14.79 -8.43 -20.65
C PHE A 311 -15.01 -6.95 -20.97
N MET A 312 -13.94 -6.17 -21.16
CA MET A 312 -14.04 -4.78 -21.60
C MET A 312 -14.73 -4.68 -22.97
N ASP A 313 -14.36 -5.53 -23.91
CA ASP A 313 -14.98 -5.58 -25.25
C ASP A 313 -16.48 -5.95 -25.18
N LYS A 314 -16.93 -6.63 -24.09
CA LYS A 314 -18.34 -6.90 -23.77
C LYS A 314 -19.02 -5.78 -22.96
N GLY A 315 -18.32 -4.72 -22.63
CA GLY A 315 -18.86 -3.52 -21.97
C GLY A 315 -18.64 -3.44 -20.44
N ALA A 316 -17.87 -4.35 -19.84
CA ALA A 316 -17.47 -4.22 -18.44
C ALA A 316 -16.51 -3.04 -18.25
N GLU A 317 -16.57 -2.39 -17.09
CA GLU A 317 -15.54 -1.42 -16.67
C GLU A 317 -14.29 -2.18 -16.21
N VAL A 318 -13.16 -1.91 -16.84
CA VAL A 318 -11.90 -2.65 -16.57
C VAL A 318 -10.78 -1.68 -16.24
N PHE A 319 -10.04 -1.97 -15.18
CA PHE A 319 -8.86 -1.20 -14.78
C PHE A 319 -7.85 -2.08 -14.03
N ASP A 320 -6.57 -1.72 -14.14
CA ASP A 320 -5.49 -2.32 -13.37
C ASP A 320 -5.44 -1.68 -11.98
N TYR A 321 -5.43 -2.50 -10.94
CA TYR A 321 -5.38 -1.99 -9.55
C TYR A 321 -3.95 -1.95 -8.97
N GLY A 322 -2.93 -1.95 -9.79
CA GLY A 322 -1.60 -1.53 -9.34
C GLY A 322 -0.57 -2.63 -9.13
N ASN A 323 -0.48 -3.53 -10.06
CA ASN A 323 0.67 -4.42 -10.22
C ASN A 323 1.28 -4.24 -11.63
N SER A 324 2.08 -5.18 -12.08
CA SER A 324 2.74 -5.11 -13.39
C SER A 324 2.12 -6.02 -14.45
N ILE A 325 0.91 -6.53 -14.20
CA ILE A 325 0.30 -7.58 -15.02
C ILE A 325 0.17 -7.17 -16.50
N ARG A 326 -0.12 -5.91 -16.82
CA ARG A 326 -0.25 -5.43 -18.19
C ARG A 326 1.08 -5.48 -18.95
N ASP A 327 2.17 -5.03 -18.32
CA ASP A 327 3.48 -5.06 -18.97
C ASP A 327 4.02 -6.48 -19.12
N ASP A 328 3.86 -7.33 -18.10
CA ASP A 328 4.30 -8.72 -18.16
C ASP A 328 3.41 -9.55 -19.12
N ALA A 329 2.11 -9.24 -19.26
CA ALA A 329 1.25 -9.82 -20.29
C ALA A 329 1.67 -9.42 -21.70
N ARG A 330 2.08 -8.17 -21.91
CA ARG A 330 2.65 -7.71 -23.19
C ARG A 330 3.93 -8.46 -23.52
N GLN A 331 4.82 -8.63 -22.56
CA GLN A 331 6.03 -9.44 -22.73
C GLN A 331 5.72 -10.93 -22.93
N GLY A 332 4.59 -11.43 -22.41
CA GLY A 332 4.04 -12.77 -22.64
C GLY A 332 3.33 -12.95 -23.98
N GLY A 333 3.27 -11.90 -24.82
CA GLY A 333 2.77 -11.94 -26.19
C GLY A 333 1.40 -11.31 -26.44
N PHE A 334 0.75 -10.70 -25.45
CA PHE A 334 -0.55 -10.05 -25.63
C PHE A 334 -0.42 -8.53 -25.88
N ASN A 335 -0.45 -8.11 -27.14
CA ASN A 335 -0.18 -6.73 -27.55
C ASN A 335 -1.23 -5.69 -27.10
N ARG A 336 -2.49 -6.11 -26.80
CA ARG A 336 -3.56 -5.23 -26.32
C ARG A 336 -3.56 -5.05 -24.79
N ALA A 337 -2.49 -5.42 -24.09
CA ALA A 337 -2.43 -5.43 -22.62
C ALA A 337 -2.71 -4.05 -21.97
N PHE A 338 -2.43 -2.95 -22.67
CA PHE A 338 -2.72 -1.58 -22.22
C PHE A 338 -4.00 -0.98 -22.82
N ALA A 339 -4.95 -1.83 -23.27
CA ALA A 339 -6.24 -1.35 -23.77
C ALA A 339 -7.12 -0.72 -22.68
N PHE A 340 -6.89 -1.05 -21.42
CA PHE A 340 -7.53 -0.43 -20.26
C PHE A 340 -6.50 0.31 -19.38
N PRO A 341 -6.91 1.38 -18.68
CA PRO A 341 -6.03 2.19 -17.85
C PRO A 341 -5.73 1.55 -16.49
N GLY A 342 -4.74 2.09 -15.80
CA GLY A 342 -4.60 1.92 -14.35
C GLY A 342 -5.66 2.72 -13.58
N PHE A 343 -5.89 2.35 -12.32
CA PHE A 343 -6.90 3.01 -11.47
C PHE A 343 -6.56 4.49 -11.17
N VAL A 344 -5.27 4.85 -11.13
CA VAL A 344 -4.86 6.22 -10.80
C VAL A 344 -5.27 7.21 -11.88
N PRO A 345 -4.87 7.05 -13.17
CA PRO A 345 -5.34 7.96 -14.22
C PRO A 345 -6.85 7.91 -14.43
N ALA A 346 -7.50 6.76 -14.16
CA ALA A 346 -8.93 6.61 -14.36
C ALA A 346 -9.79 7.29 -13.28
N TYR A 347 -9.34 7.27 -12.00
CA TYR A 347 -10.20 7.63 -10.87
C TYR A 347 -9.53 8.51 -9.81
N ILE A 348 -8.22 8.41 -9.60
CA ILE A 348 -7.53 8.99 -8.43
C ILE A 348 -6.78 10.29 -8.76
N ARG A 349 -6.37 10.50 -10.00
CA ARG A 349 -5.59 11.66 -10.41
C ARG A 349 -6.16 13.01 -9.93
N PRO A 350 -7.47 13.30 -10.00
CA PRO A 350 -8.01 14.56 -9.49
C PRO A 350 -7.73 14.77 -8.00
N LEU A 351 -7.81 13.72 -7.18
CA LEU A 351 -7.51 13.79 -5.76
C LEU A 351 -6.02 14.07 -5.50
N PHE A 352 -5.14 13.46 -6.28
CA PHE A 352 -3.70 13.72 -6.20
C PHE A 352 -3.35 15.18 -6.54
N CYS A 353 -4.08 15.81 -7.47
CA CYS A 353 -3.93 17.23 -7.79
C CYS A 353 -4.22 18.15 -6.59
N GLU A 354 -5.08 17.72 -5.66
CA GLU A 354 -5.40 18.44 -4.43
C GLU A 354 -4.49 18.07 -3.24
N GLY A 355 -3.44 17.27 -3.50
CA GLY A 355 -2.59 16.72 -2.46
C GLY A 355 -3.30 15.69 -1.57
N LYS A 356 -4.48 15.20 -1.97
CA LYS A 356 -5.21 14.16 -1.26
C LYS A 356 -4.56 12.80 -1.49
N GLY A 357 -4.45 12.04 -0.42
CA GLY A 357 -3.92 10.69 -0.45
C GLY A 357 -4.00 10.01 0.90
N PRO A 358 -3.48 8.77 1.00
CA PRO A 358 -3.62 7.94 2.19
C PRO A 358 -2.86 8.52 3.38
N PHE A 359 -3.61 8.92 4.40
CA PHE A 359 -3.15 9.36 5.70
C PHE A 359 -3.50 8.30 6.74
N ARG A 360 -2.51 7.75 7.40
CA ARG A 360 -2.68 6.65 8.36
C ARG A 360 -2.07 6.96 9.71
N TRP A 361 -2.69 6.39 10.76
CA TRP A 361 -2.15 6.51 12.11
C TRP A 361 -2.32 5.23 12.92
N VAL A 362 -1.44 5.07 13.91
CA VAL A 362 -1.34 3.88 14.74
C VAL A 362 -1.26 4.30 16.20
N ALA A 363 -2.07 3.68 17.07
CA ALA A 363 -2.05 3.92 18.51
C ALA A 363 -1.02 3.00 19.18
N LEU A 364 0.09 3.56 19.67
CA LEU A 364 1.14 2.80 20.38
C LEU A 364 0.69 2.27 21.74
N SER A 365 -0.45 2.72 22.24
CA SER A 365 -1.07 2.18 23.45
C SER A 365 -1.53 0.74 23.32
N GLY A 366 -1.87 0.31 22.09
CA GLY A 366 -2.55 -0.96 21.85
C GLY A 366 -4.05 -0.92 22.22
N ASP A 367 -4.59 0.20 22.68
CA ASP A 367 -6.02 0.34 23.00
C ASP A 367 -6.82 0.89 21.80
N PRO A 368 -7.79 0.14 21.28
CA PRO A 368 -8.70 0.61 20.23
C PRO A 368 -9.42 1.93 20.55
N LYS A 369 -9.63 2.25 21.83
CA LYS A 369 -10.29 3.49 22.26
C LYS A 369 -9.51 4.73 21.79
N ASP A 370 -8.19 4.64 21.73
CA ASP A 370 -7.35 5.75 21.26
C ASP A 370 -7.56 6.01 19.76
N ILE A 371 -7.82 4.96 18.96
CA ILE A 371 -8.23 5.12 17.56
C ILE A 371 -9.62 5.77 17.47
N TYR A 372 -10.59 5.31 18.25
CA TYR A 372 -11.93 5.94 18.22
C TYR A 372 -11.89 7.39 18.69
N ARG A 373 -10.99 7.73 19.64
CA ARG A 373 -10.80 9.12 20.07
C ARG A 373 -10.19 9.99 18.97
N THR A 374 -9.21 9.47 18.24
CA THR A 374 -8.60 10.16 17.09
C THR A 374 -9.53 10.20 15.87
N ASP A 375 -10.31 9.15 15.60
CA ASP A 375 -11.41 9.16 14.61
C ASP A 375 -12.36 10.35 14.86
N LYS A 376 -12.81 10.50 16.14
CA LYS A 376 -13.67 11.62 16.52
C LYS A 376 -13.02 12.97 16.26
N ALA A 377 -11.74 13.13 16.57
CA ALA A 377 -11.02 14.37 16.30
C ALA A 377 -11.00 14.72 14.79
N VAL A 378 -10.80 13.70 13.93
CA VAL A 378 -10.83 13.90 12.47
C VAL A 378 -12.23 14.32 12.01
N LEU A 379 -13.29 13.68 12.51
CA LEU A 379 -14.67 14.04 12.17
C LEU A 379 -15.04 15.47 12.63
N ASP A 380 -14.59 15.85 13.84
CA ASP A 380 -14.81 17.20 14.38
C ASP A 380 -14.06 18.30 13.59
N LEU A 381 -12.90 17.96 13.01
CA LEU A 381 -12.10 18.89 12.19
C LEU A 381 -12.70 19.15 10.80
N PHE A 382 -13.41 18.16 10.24
CA PHE A 382 -13.90 18.20 8.87
C PHE A 382 -15.39 17.87 8.79
N PRO A 383 -16.26 18.65 9.47
CA PRO A 383 -17.69 18.33 9.61
C PRO A 383 -18.45 18.31 8.26
N GLU A 384 -17.98 19.09 7.28
CA GLU A 384 -18.61 19.19 5.95
C GLU A 384 -18.17 18.07 4.98
N ASN A 385 -17.21 17.23 5.36
CA ASN A 385 -16.71 16.16 4.50
C ASN A 385 -17.53 14.87 4.68
N GLU A 386 -18.68 14.80 4.03
CA GLU A 386 -19.61 13.67 4.10
C GLU A 386 -18.96 12.33 3.72
N GLY A 387 -18.06 12.32 2.74
CA GLY A 387 -17.33 11.12 2.32
C GLY A 387 -16.44 10.57 3.43
N LEU A 388 -15.71 11.47 4.11
CA LEU A 388 -14.87 11.12 5.25
C LEU A 388 -15.70 10.61 6.43
N HIS A 389 -16.82 11.25 6.73
CA HIS A 389 -17.75 10.82 7.79
C HIS A 389 -18.29 9.43 7.50
N ARG A 390 -18.78 9.19 6.29
CA ARG A 390 -19.26 7.88 5.86
C ARG A 390 -18.18 6.81 6.01
N TRP A 391 -16.96 7.10 5.52
CA TRP A 391 -15.84 6.17 5.61
C TRP A 391 -15.50 5.81 7.06
N ILE A 392 -15.24 6.80 7.92
CA ILE A 392 -14.83 6.54 9.31
C ILE A 392 -15.91 5.78 10.08
N THR A 393 -17.19 6.15 9.91
CA THR A 393 -18.31 5.44 10.55
C THR A 393 -18.34 3.97 10.13
N MET A 394 -18.23 3.68 8.83
CA MET A 394 -18.19 2.29 8.35
C MET A 394 -16.94 1.56 8.83
N ALA A 395 -15.79 2.23 8.89
CA ALA A 395 -14.54 1.63 9.34
C ALA A 395 -14.60 1.22 10.81
N GLN A 396 -15.25 2.01 11.67
CA GLN A 396 -15.46 1.66 13.08
C GLN A 396 -16.28 0.37 13.26
N GLU A 397 -17.24 0.11 12.37
CA GLU A 397 -18.10 -1.06 12.44
C GLU A 397 -17.48 -2.30 11.76
N LYS A 398 -16.86 -2.12 10.60
CA LYS A 398 -16.51 -3.21 9.68
C LYS A 398 -15.04 -3.59 9.69
N VAL A 399 -14.13 -2.65 10.00
CA VAL A 399 -12.69 -2.88 9.89
C VAL A 399 -12.13 -3.43 11.19
N ALA A 400 -11.69 -4.68 11.17
CA ALA A 400 -10.98 -5.31 12.28
C ALA A 400 -9.52 -4.83 12.32
N PHE A 401 -8.99 -4.53 13.50
CA PHE A 401 -7.59 -4.23 13.69
C PHE A 401 -6.71 -5.47 13.52
N GLN A 402 -5.54 -5.29 12.93
CA GLN A 402 -4.49 -6.30 12.80
C GLN A 402 -3.24 -5.78 13.48
N GLY A 403 -2.74 -6.46 14.52
CA GLY A 403 -1.65 -5.97 15.36
C GLY A 403 -2.05 -4.72 16.16
N LEU A 404 -1.20 -3.70 16.18
CA LEU A 404 -1.53 -2.42 16.83
C LEU A 404 -2.76 -1.78 16.18
N PRO A 405 -3.69 -1.22 16.98
CA PRO A 405 -4.84 -0.51 16.46
C PRO A 405 -4.41 0.64 15.55
N ALA A 406 -5.01 0.71 14.38
CA ALA A 406 -4.65 1.69 13.36
C ALA A 406 -5.88 2.14 12.56
N ARG A 407 -5.76 3.28 11.90
CA ARG A 407 -6.76 3.83 10.99
C ARG A 407 -6.09 4.46 9.78
N ILE A 408 -6.84 4.53 8.70
CA ILE A 408 -6.49 5.26 7.49
C ILE A 408 -7.69 6.10 7.05
N CYS A 409 -7.42 7.27 6.51
CA CYS A 409 -8.37 8.05 5.72
C CYS A 409 -7.62 8.85 4.66
N TRP A 410 -8.33 9.46 3.73
CA TRP A 410 -7.71 10.34 2.74
C TRP A 410 -7.87 11.79 3.15
N LEU A 411 -6.74 12.46 3.34
CA LEU A 411 -6.64 13.88 3.64
C LEU A 411 -5.69 14.57 2.64
N GLY A 412 -5.99 15.83 2.36
CA GLY A 412 -5.26 16.65 1.41
C GLY A 412 -4.30 17.65 2.04
N TYR A 413 -3.78 18.52 1.19
CA TYR A 413 -2.99 19.67 1.60
C TYR A 413 -3.80 20.60 2.51
N GLY A 414 -3.22 20.98 3.66
CA GLY A 414 -3.88 21.82 4.67
C GLY A 414 -4.93 21.09 5.52
N GLU A 415 -5.00 19.76 5.43
CA GLU A 415 -5.86 18.90 6.25
C GLU A 415 -5.04 17.98 7.16
N ARG A 416 -3.94 17.40 6.64
CA ARG A 416 -3.08 16.46 7.39
C ARG A 416 -2.40 17.09 8.58
N ASP A 417 -1.92 18.31 8.44
CA ASP A 417 -1.29 19.09 9.50
C ASP A 417 -2.27 19.36 10.66
N LYS A 418 -3.52 19.72 10.35
CA LYS A 418 -4.57 19.91 11.35
C LYS A 418 -4.86 18.64 12.12
N ALA A 419 -5.00 17.50 11.41
CA ALA A 419 -5.20 16.20 12.05
C ALA A 419 -4.01 15.80 12.93
N GLY A 420 -2.77 15.94 12.44
CA GLY A 420 -1.56 15.61 13.19
C GLY A 420 -1.39 16.49 14.44
N LEU A 421 -1.67 17.78 14.34
CA LEU A 421 -1.64 18.70 15.49
C LEU A 421 -2.72 18.36 16.51
N ALA A 422 -3.93 18.00 16.08
CA ALA A 422 -4.99 17.56 16.96
C ALA A 422 -4.59 16.27 17.71
N PHE A 423 -4.00 15.29 17.02
CA PHE A 423 -3.52 14.08 17.68
C PHE A 423 -2.42 14.37 18.70
N ASN A 424 -1.50 15.28 18.38
CA ASN A 424 -0.46 15.69 19.33
C ASN A 424 -1.04 16.38 20.57
N ASP A 425 -2.07 17.19 20.41
CA ASP A 425 -2.78 17.85 21.51
C ASP A 425 -3.54 16.83 22.41
N LEU A 426 -4.16 15.81 21.81
CA LEU A 426 -4.80 14.72 22.55
C LEU A 426 -3.80 13.94 23.42
N VAL A 427 -2.61 13.66 22.89
CA VAL A 427 -1.54 13.02 23.66
C VAL A 427 -1.06 13.94 24.79
N ALA A 428 -0.83 15.22 24.50
CA ALA A 428 -0.40 16.21 25.50
C ALA A 428 -1.39 16.36 26.67
N LYS A 429 -2.70 16.23 26.38
CA LYS A 429 -3.77 16.32 27.39
C LYS A 429 -4.04 15.00 28.11
N GLY A 430 -3.40 13.89 27.69
CA GLY A 430 -3.66 12.56 28.23
C GLY A 430 -5.04 11.97 27.85
N GLU A 431 -5.67 12.50 26.80
CA GLU A 431 -6.91 11.98 26.23
C GLU A 431 -6.68 10.75 25.33
N VAL A 432 -5.42 10.55 24.94
CA VAL A 432 -4.87 9.36 24.30
C VAL A 432 -3.72 8.86 25.17
N SER A 433 -3.68 7.57 25.42
CA SER A 433 -2.87 6.98 26.50
C SER A 433 -1.40 6.74 26.15
N ALA A 434 -1.03 6.84 24.86
CA ALA A 434 0.35 6.76 24.37
C ALA A 434 0.47 7.52 23.03
N PRO A 435 1.69 7.80 22.54
CA PRO A 435 1.87 8.48 21.26
C PRO A 435 1.18 7.83 20.07
N ILE A 436 0.86 8.65 19.10
CA ILE A 436 0.31 8.24 17.80
C ILE A 436 1.39 8.33 16.74
N VAL A 437 1.64 7.22 16.05
CA VAL A 437 2.49 7.18 14.85
C VAL A 437 1.64 7.60 13.66
N ILE A 438 2.14 8.55 12.87
CA ILE A 438 1.47 9.08 11.69
C ILE A 438 2.35 8.81 10.48
N GLY A 439 1.79 8.20 9.46
CA GLY A 439 2.47 7.95 8.20
C GLY A 439 1.51 7.99 7.04
N ARG A 440 1.98 7.51 5.90
CA ARG A 440 1.17 7.41 4.70
C ARG A 440 1.62 6.24 3.83
N ASP A 441 0.85 5.91 2.82
CA ASP A 441 1.28 4.98 1.80
C ASP A 441 2.40 5.59 0.95
N HIS A 442 3.30 4.75 0.44
CA HIS A 442 4.32 5.17 -0.53
C HIS A 442 3.74 5.51 -1.91
N LEU A 443 2.47 5.21 -2.14
CA LEU A 443 1.69 5.56 -3.33
C LEU A 443 1.06 6.95 -3.25
N ASP A 444 1.49 7.78 -2.34
CA ASP A 444 0.96 9.11 -2.11
C ASP A 444 1.25 10.06 -3.29
N CYS A 445 0.47 11.11 -3.38
CA CYS A 445 0.37 12.01 -4.52
C CYS A 445 1.68 12.65 -5.02
N GLY A 446 2.68 12.82 -4.15
CA GLY A 446 3.96 13.47 -4.49
C GLY A 446 5.19 12.60 -4.26
N SER A 447 5.04 11.33 -3.94
CA SER A 447 6.12 10.50 -3.38
C SER A 447 6.63 9.39 -4.30
N VAL A 448 6.15 9.30 -5.52
CA VAL A 448 6.39 8.15 -6.39
C VAL A 448 6.64 8.55 -7.83
N ALA A 449 7.47 7.78 -8.52
CA ALA A 449 7.56 7.71 -9.97
C ALA A 449 7.34 6.25 -10.37
N SER A 450 6.22 5.97 -11.03
CA SER A 450 5.77 4.63 -11.39
C SER A 450 4.91 4.71 -12.67
N PRO A 451 5.54 4.61 -13.86
CA PRO A 451 4.87 4.82 -15.15
C PRO A 451 3.70 3.87 -15.44
N TYR A 452 3.66 2.72 -14.79
CA TYR A 452 2.58 1.75 -14.97
C TYR A 452 1.54 1.79 -13.84
N ARG A 453 1.60 2.79 -12.95
CA ARG A 453 0.68 2.88 -11.80
C ARG A 453 0.36 4.34 -11.44
N GLU A 454 1.06 4.93 -10.46
CA GLU A 454 0.69 6.24 -9.90
C GLU A 454 0.97 7.41 -10.84
N THR A 455 2.00 7.29 -11.66
CA THR A 455 2.38 8.33 -12.62
C THR A 455 2.11 7.95 -14.06
N GLU A 456 1.26 6.94 -14.27
CA GLU A 456 0.78 6.55 -15.61
C GLU A 456 0.05 7.73 -16.27
N SER A 457 0.44 8.05 -17.49
CA SER A 457 -0.20 9.08 -18.32
C SER A 457 -0.23 10.47 -17.64
N MET A 458 0.90 10.92 -17.13
CA MET A 458 1.04 12.32 -16.69
C MET A 458 0.81 13.26 -17.87
N LEU A 459 0.15 14.39 -17.63
CA LEU A 459 -0.30 15.31 -18.68
C LEU A 459 0.86 15.82 -19.56
N ASP A 460 2.03 16.00 -18.96
CA ASP A 460 3.26 16.48 -19.62
C ASP A 460 4.19 15.34 -20.09
N GLY A 461 3.84 14.07 -19.86
CA GLY A 461 4.67 12.91 -20.18
C GLY A 461 5.81 12.63 -19.18
N SER A 462 5.78 13.24 -17.99
CA SER A 462 6.81 13.09 -16.96
C SER A 462 6.68 11.79 -16.11
N ASP A 463 6.05 10.76 -16.65
CA ASP A 463 5.69 9.52 -15.95
C ASP A 463 6.87 8.86 -15.23
N ALA A 464 8.05 8.87 -15.86
CA ALA A 464 9.25 8.15 -15.39
C ALA A 464 10.28 9.04 -14.66
N ILE A 465 9.97 10.31 -14.39
CA ILE A 465 10.92 11.21 -13.74
C ILE A 465 10.98 10.93 -12.24
N ALA A 466 12.11 10.36 -11.81
CA ALA A 466 12.31 9.94 -10.42
C ALA A 466 12.81 11.06 -9.48
N ASP A 467 13.06 12.26 -9.99
CA ASP A 467 13.45 13.42 -9.17
C ASP A 467 12.38 13.73 -8.11
N TRP A 468 11.10 13.54 -8.43
CA TRP A 468 9.98 13.82 -7.55
C TRP A 468 9.99 13.02 -6.24
N PRO A 469 10.09 11.67 -6.22
CA PRO A 469 10.21 10.93 -4.95
C PRO A 469 11.52 11.23 -4.21
N LEU A 470 12.62 11.57 -4.90
CA LEU A 470 13.86 12.00 -4.28
C LEU A 470 13.68 13.34 -3.55
N LEU A 471 13.10 14.35 -4.22
CA LEU A 471 12.76 15.63 -3.61
C LEU A 471 11.77 15.49 -2.46
N ASN A 472 10.79 14.58 -2.59
CA ASN A 472 9.87 14.27 -1.50
C ASN A 472 10.60 13.73 -0.26
N ALA A 473 11.52 12.78 -0.42
CA ALA A 473 12.33 12.28 0.69
C ALA A 473 13.16 13.41 1.33
N MET A 474 13.82 14.25 0.50
CA MET A 474 14.66 15.35 0.98
C MET A 474 13.86 16.40 1.75
N VAL A 475 12.68 16.79 1.26
CA VAL A 475 11.84 17.78 1.95
C VAL A 475 11.28 17.24 3.26
N ASN A 476 10.95 15.95 3.33
CA ASN A 476 10.51 15.32 4.57
C ASN A 476 11.62 15.25 5.63
N ILE A 477 12.87 14.96 5.21
CA ILE A 477 14.04 15.06 6.08
C ILE A 477 14.19 16.49 6.61
N SER A 478 14.16 17.48 5.73
CA SER A 478 14.32 18.90 6.07
C SER A 478 13.18 19.44 6.94
N SER A 479 11.99 18.83 6.86
CA SER A 479 10.81 19.20 7.66
C SER A 479 10.81 18.58 9.06
N GLY A 480 11.63 17.56 9.32
CA GLY A 480 11.77 16.94 10.64
C GLY A 480 10.95 15.66 10.84
N ALA A 481 10.66 14.90 9.78
CA ALA A 481 10.05 13.58 9.88
C ALA A 481 10.85 12.65 10.81
N SER A 482 10.18 11.75 11.53
CA SER A 482 10.82 10.86 12.50
C SER A 482 11.67 9.78 11.84
N TRP A 483 11.20 9.21 10.71
CA TRP A 483 12.02 8.45 9.78
C TRP A 483 11.55 8.61 8.35
N VAL A 484 12.49 8.50 7.42
CA VAL A 484 12.28 8.67 5.98
C VAL A 484 12.91 7.52 5.24
N SER A 485 12.27 7.08 4.17
CA SER A 485 12.72 5.95 3.38
C SER A 485 12.63 6.22 1.89
N LEU A 486 13.54 5.63 1.13
CA LEU A 486 13.54 5.63 -0.33
C LEU A 486 13.66 4.19 -0.83
N HIS A 487 12.78 3.79 -1.74
CA HIS A 487 12.66 2.42 -2.22
C HIS A 487 12.61 2.35 -3.73
N HIS A 488 13.00 1.21 -4.26
CA HIS A 488 12.90 0.88 -5.67
C HIS A 488 12.07 -0.38 -5.86
N GLY A 489 11.26 -0.42 -6.89
CA GLY A 489 10.57 -1.61 -7.37
C GLY A 489 9.26 -1.95 -6.67
N GLY A 490 8.82 -1.18 -5.68
CA GLY A 490 7.58 -1.46 -4.95
C GLY A 490 6.33 -1.30 -5.80
N GLY A 491 5.37 -2.21 -5.61
CA GLY A 491 4.09 -2.23 -6.32
C GLY A 491 4.14 -2.84 -7.71
N VAL A 492 5.09 -2.44 -8.54
CA VAL A 492 5.18 -2.81 -9.97
C VAL A 492 6.47 -3.53 -10.35
N GLY A 493 7.40 -3.74 -9.41
CA GLY A 493 8.61 -4.53 -9.62
C GLY A 493 9.87 -3.73 -9.95
N MET A 494 11.01 -4.43 -9.96
CA MET A 494 12.33 -3.85 -10.19
C MET A 494 12.42 -3.15 -11.55
N GLY A 495 13.02 -1.96 -11.56
CA GLY A 495 13.18 -1.11 -12.74
C GLY A 495 11.95 -0.27 -13.10
N ARG A 496 10.84 -0.38 -12.35
CA ARG A 496 9.56 0.19 -12.75
C ARG A 496 9.00 1.24 -11.80
N SER A 497 9.61 1.44 -10.63
CA SER A 497 9.19 2.50 -9.69
C SER A 497 10.30 2.90 -8.74
N ILE A 498 10.27 4.19 -8.34
CA ILE A 498 10.97 4.72 -7.18
C ILE A 498 9.94 5.47 -6.35
N HIS A 499 9.97 5.26 -5.03
CA HIS A 499 9.02 5.88 -4.13
C HIS A 499 9.63 6.15 -2.77
N SER A 500 9.11 7.15 -2.08
CA SER A 500 9.55 7.55 -0.75
C SER A 500 8.44 7.40 0.28
N GLY A 501 8.84 7.15 1.51
CA GLY A 501 8.00 7.10 2.68
C GLY A 501 8.46 8.07 3.75
N GLN A 502 7.52 8.58 4.54
CA GLN A 502 7.80 9.35 5.74
C GLN A 502 6.90 8.88 6.88
N VAL A 503 7.42 8.97 8.09
CA VAL A 503 6.67 8.73 9.32
C VAL A 503 7.02 9.80 10.34
N SER A 504 6.00 10.27 11.04
CA SER A 504 6.09 11.27 12.09
C SER A 504 5.36 10.80 13.35
N ILE A 505 5.67 11.40 14.50
CA ILE A 505 5.13 10.96 15.78
C ILE A 505 4.48 12.14 16.48
N ALA A 506 3.25 11.94 16.92
CA ALA A 506 2.54 12.82 17.85
C ALA A 506 2.76 12.30 19.27
N ASP A 507 3.73 12.87 19.99
CA ASP A 507 4.13 12.45 21.35
C ASP A 507 3.70 13.44 22.45
N GLY A 508 2.95 14.47 22.06
CA GLY A 508 2.45 15.51 22.96
C GLY A 508 3.43 16.66 23.20
N THR A 509 4.64 16.61 22.65
CA THR A 509 5.65 17.67 22.87
C THR A 509 5.48 18.86 21.91
N LYS A 510 6.04 20.01 22.28
CA LYS A 510 6.11 21.20 21.40
C LYS A 510 6.96 20.93 20.16
N LEU A 511 8.05 20.17 20.30
CA LEU A 511 8.91 19.80 19.18
C LEU A 511 8.15 18.93 18.17
N ALA A 512 7.39 17.93 18.65
CA ALA A 512 6.54 17.11 17.79
C ALA A 512 5.50 17.96 17.04
N ALA A 513 4.83 18.89 17.72
CA ALA A 513 3.87 19.79 17.08
C ALA A 513 4.51 20.60 15.93
N GLN A 514 5.71 21.14 16.13
CA GLN A 514 6.42 21.90 15.11
C GLN A 514 6.84 21.03 13.91
N LYS A 515 7.31 19.80 14.17
CA LYS A 515 7.68 18.82 13.13
C LYS A 515 6.45 18.41 12.33
N LEU A 516 5.35 18.04 13.00
CA LEU A 516 4.10 17.64 12.39
C LEU A 516 3.52 18.74 11.48
N ALA A 517 3.50 19.99 11.97
CA ALA A 517 3.03 21.12 11.17
C ALA A 517 3.79 21.25 9.84
N ARG A 518 5.11 21.05 9.82
CA ARG A 518 5.92 21.15 8.60
C ARG A 518 5.80 19.92 7.72
N VAL A 519 6.01 18.74 8.27
CA VAL A 519 5.99 17.48 7.50
C VAL A 519 4.63 17.27 6.86
N LEU A 520 3.55 17.42 7.63
CA LEU A 520 2.20 17.14 7.16
C LEU A 520 1.61 18.23 6.26
N THR A 521 2.30 19.37 6.13
CA THR A 521 2.05 20.38 5.10
C THR A 521 2.88 20.12 3.85
N ASN A 522 4.21 19.95 4.00
CA ASN A 522 5.13 19.87 2.87
C ASN A 522 4.98 18.55 2.09
N ASP A 523 4.75 17.44 2.77
CA ASP A 523 4.61 16.13 2.14
C ASP A 523 3.43 16.07 1.13
N PRO A 524 2.18 16.40 1.50
CA PRO A 524 1.08 16.48 0.53
C PRO A 524 1.24 17.65 -0.45
N GLY A 525 1.93 18.74 -0.06
CA GLY A 525 2.27 19.85 -0.94
C GLY A 525 3.08 19.42 -2.15
N MET A 526 3.94 18.40 -2.02
CA MET A 526 4.66 17.80 -3.15
C MET A 526 3.72 17.24 -4.23
N GLY A 527 2.55 16.72 -3.85
CA GLY A 527 1.54 16.29 -4.81
C GLY A 527 0.95 17.46 -5.59
N VAL A 528 0.62 18.54 -4.91
CA VAL A 528 0.09 19.76 -5.55
C VAL A 528 1.11 20.34 -6.53
N ILE A 529 2.36 20.58 -6.10
CA ILE A 529 3.38 21.19 -6.98
C ILE A 529 3.72 20.32 -8.18
N ARG A 530 3.85 19.00 -8.00
CA ARG A 530 4.14 18.07 -9.08
C ARG A 530 3.06 18.10 -10.17
N HIS A 531 1.78 18.07 -9.76
CA HIS A 531 0.67 18.07 -10.70
C HIS A 531 0.43 19.47 -11.30
N ALA A 532 0.70 20.55 -10.56
CA ALA A 532 0.69 21.90 -11.09
C ALA A 532 1.78 22.10 -12.14
N ASP A 533 3.01 21.62 -11.88
CA ASP A 533 4.13 21.63 -12.83
C ASP A 533 3.81 20.85 -14.10
N ALA A 534 3.09 19.72 -13.99
CA ALA A 534 2.63 18.94 -15.13
C ALA A 534 1.45 19.59 -15.88
N GLY A 535 0.90 20.72 -15.42
CA GLY A 535 -0.14 21.47 -16.12
C GLY A 535 -1.58 21.05 -15.79
N TYR A 536 -1.82 20.32 -14.71
CA TYR A 536 -3.20 19.99 -14.28
C TYR A 536 -3.90 21.22 -13.67
N ASN A 537 -4.98 21.68 -14.31
CA ASN A 537 -5.74 22.84 -13.83
C ASN A 537 -6.20 22.71 -12.37
N ILE A 538 -6.67 21.52 -11.96
CA ILE A 538 -7.09 21.27 -10.57
C ILE A 538 -5.94 21.56 -9.59
N ALA A 539 -4.72 21.16 -9.92
CA ALA A 539 -3.54 21.40 -9.07
C ALA A 539 -3.12 22.87 -9.07
N ILE A 540 -3.20 23.54 -10.21
CA ILE A 540 -2.94 24.98 -10.34
C ILE A 540 -3.95 25.80 -9.50
N ASP A 541 -5.23 25.47 -9.61
CA ASP A 541 -6.29 26.11 -8.82
C ASP A 541 -6.10 25.83 -7.33
N THR A 542 -5.81 24.58 -6.95
CA THR A 542 -5.49 24.21 -5.56
C THR A 542 -4.29 25.00 -5.02
N ALA A 543 -3.23 25.15 -5.83
CA ALA A 543 -2.05 25.91 -5.44
C ALA A 543 -2.40 27.39 -5.16
N LYS A 544 -3.21 28.01 -6.02
CA LYS A 544 -3.67 29.40 -5.85
C LYS A 544 -4.59 29.55 -4.63
N GLU A 545 -5.60 28.71 -4.49
CA GLU A 545 -6.59 28.78 -3.42
C GLU A 545 -5.99 28.52 -2.03
N ARG A 546 -5.03 27.59 -1.96
CA ARG A 546 -4.40 27.16 -0.70
C ARG A 546 -3.02 27.77 -0.47
N HIS A 547 -2.65 28.75 -1.28
CA HIS A 547 -1.39 29.50 -1.18
C HIS A 547 -0.13 28.62 -1.20
N VAL A 548 -0.11 27.58 -2.05
CA VAL A 548 1.09 26.82 -2.34
C VAL A 548 1.94 27.60 -3.32
N HIS A 549 3.12 28.02 -2.90
CA HIS A 549 4.03 28.79 -3.75
C HIS A 549 4.67 27.90 -4.81
N VAL A 550 4.30 28.09 -6.06
CA VAL A 550 4.86 27.44 -7.25
C VAL A 550 5.49 28.53 -8.13
N PRO A 551 6.84 28.72 -8.06
CA PRO A 551 7.48 29.89 -8.66
C PRO A 551 7.21 30.10 -10.14
N MET A 552 7.04 29.03 -10.91
CA MET A 552 6.77 29.12 -12.35
C MET A 552 5.35 29.59 -12.67
N LEU A 553 4.39 29.49 -11.74
CA LEU A 553 3.03 30.05 -11.88
C LEU A 553 2.98 31.54 -11.58
N ASP A 554 4.02 32.09 -10.93
CA ASP A 554 4.08 33.51 -10.55
C ASP A 554 4.72 34.38 -11.65
N ILE A 555 5.23 33.79 -12.72
CA ILE A 555 5.93 34.45 -13.82
C ILE A 555 4.97 34.87 -14.94
N GLU A 556 3.76 34.34 -14.99
CA GLU A 556 2.70 34.74 -15.90
C GLU A 556 1.89 35.92 -15.37
#